data_37ff653e98fb0bb7abd6d8d98b65e663
#
_entry.id   37ff653e98fb0bb7abd6d8d98b65e663
#
_cell.length_a   1.000
_cell.length_b   1.000
_cell.length_c   1.000
_cell.angle_alpha   90.00
_cell.angle_beta   90.00
_cell.angle_gamma   90.00
#
_symmetry.space_group_name_H-M   'P 1'
#
loop_
_entity.id
_entity.type
_entity.pdbx_description
1 polymer ?
#
loop_
_entity_poly.entity_id
_entity_poly.type
_entity_poly.pdbx_seq_one_letter_code
_entity_poly.pdbx_strand_id
1 'polypeptide(L)'
;MKRILINKSLTDELRIALVDGARLFDLDSETNEIKILKGSIFKAKVSRVETSLDAAFVFYGAERHGFLPLKELTDDFYEKDDEGKRVCNLKENDEIIVQVLKEERGTKGAALSAQLSLSLIHI
;
A
#
# COMPACT_ATOMS: atom_id res chain seq x y z
N MET A 1 13.64 35.08 14.34
CA MET A 1 12.37 35.19 13.65
C MET A 1 12.06 33.88 12.93
N LYS A 2 10.89 33.36 13.14
CA LYS A 2 10.45 32.13 12.49
C LYS A 2 10.07 32.39 11.04
N ARG A 3 10.56 31.57 10.15
CA ARG A 3 10.31 31.67 8.70
C ARG A 3 10.02 30.30 8.10
N ILE A 4 9.23 30.31 7.04
CA ILE A 4 9.03 29.15 6.18
C ILE A 4 9.80 29.43 4.88
N LEU A 5 10.72 28.55 4.56
CA LEU A 5 11.48 28.60 3.31
C LEU A 5 10.96 27.53 2.37
N ILE A 6 10.59 27.94 1.17
CA ILE A 6 10.08 27.04 0.13
C ILE A 6 11.01 27.13 -1.07
N ASN A 7 11.52 25.97 -1.49
CA ASN A 7 12.38 25.86 -2.66
C ASN A 7 11.88 24.74 -3.57
N LYS A 8 11.66 25.07 -4.83
CA LYS A 8 11.37 24.10 -5.87
C LYS A 8 12.56 24.05 -6.84
N SER A 9 13.23 22.89 -6.89
CA SER A 9 14.36 22.71 -7.78
C SER A 9 13.93 22.38 -9.21
N LEU A 10 14.87 22.51 -10.16
CA LEU A 10 14.66 22.12 -11.55
C LEU A 10 14.46 20.60 -11.73
N THR A 11 14.79 19.81 -10.71
CA THR A 11 14.64 18.35 -10.69
C THR A 11 13.31 17.88 -10.07
N ASP A 12 12.30 18.76 -10.05
CA ASP A 12 10.97 18.49 -9.50
C ASP A 12 10.93 18.13 -8.01
N GLU A 13 11.98 18.49 -7.28
CA GLU A 13 11.99 18.35 -5.82
C GLU A 13 11.47 19.65 -5.18
N LEU A 14 10.46 19.51 -4.33
CA LEU A 14 9.95 20.58 -3.49
C LEU A 14 10.47 20.38 -2.07
N ARG A 15 11.15 21.39 -1.53
CA ARG A 15 11.62 21.38 -0.14
C ARG A 15 10.99 22.51 0.64
N ILE A 16 10.50 22.20 1.82
CA ILE A 16 9.92 23.16 2.77
C ILE A 16 10.68 23.06 4.07
N ALA A 17 11.25 24.16 4.52
CA ALA A 17 11.99 24.24 5.76
C ALA A 17 11.37 25.24 6.73
N LEU A 18 11.23 24.83 7.98
CA LEU A 18 10.88 25.71 9.08
C LEU A 18 12.13 26.10 9.82
N VAL A 19 12.43 27.39 9.86
CA VAL A 19 13.64 27.92 10.48
C VAL A 19 13.34 29.02 11.48
N ASP A 20 14.20 29.15 12.49
CA ASP A 20 14.23 30.28 13.41
C ASP A 20 15.64 30.87 13.41
N GLY A 21 15.78 32.03 12.76
CA GLY A 21 17.11 32.56 12.47
C GLY A 21 17.92 31.60 11.59
N ALA A 22 19.05 31.11 12.10
CA ALA A 22 19.89 30.11 11.42
C ALA A 22 19.60 28.66 11.85
N ARG A 23 18.63 28.45 12.74
CA ARG A 23 18.30 27.13 13.24
C ARG A 23 17.17 26.48 12.46
N LEU A 24 17.41 25.29 11.93
CA LEU A 24 16.40 24.47 11.27
C LEU A 24 15.57 23.70 12.32
N PHE A 25 14.25 23.84 12.29
CA PHE A 25 13.32 23.08 13.13
C PHE A 25 12.80 21.83 12.47
N ASP A 26 12.41 21.98 11.20
CA ASP A 26 11.77 20.91 10.47
C ASP A 26 12.07 21.07 8.97
N LEU A 27 12.19 19.95 8.31
CA LEU A 27 12.44 19.88 6.87
C LEU A 27 11.56 18.81 6.26
N ASP A 28 10.76 19.20 5.28
CA ASP A 28 9.98 18.30 4.46
C ASP A 28 10.42 18.40 3.00
N SER A 29 10.45 17.28 2.31
CA SER A 29 10.79 17.24 0.90
C SER A 29 9.88 16.30 0.15
N GLU A 30 9.45 16.73 -1.02
CA GLU A 30 8.57 15.97 -1.89
C GLU A 30 9.15 15.95 -3.31
N THR A 31 9.13 14.80 -3.94
CA THR A 31 9.55 14.62 -5.33
C THR A 31 8.38 14.13 -6.17
N ASN A 32 8.39 14.39 -7.46
CA ASN A 32 7.39 13.88 -8.39
C ASN A 32 7.56 12.38 -8.71
N GLU A 33 8.53 11.73 -8.12
CA GLU A 33 8.64 10.28 -8.25
C GLU A 33 7.43 9.60 -7.63
N ILE A 34 6.87 8.67 -8.39
CA ILE A 34 5.76 7.84 -7.89
C ILE A 34 6.34 6.93 -6.81
N LYS A 35 6.03 7.25 -5.56
CA LYS A 35 6.38 6.40 -4.42
C LYS A 35 5.18 5.58 -4.01
N ILE A 36 5.40 4.29 -3.84
CA ILE A 36 4.40 3.39 -3.28
C ILE A 36 4.52 3.45 -1.78
N LEU A 37 3.64 4.26 -1.17
CA LEU A 37 3.65 4.52 0.27
C LEU A 37 2.56 3.73 0.98
N LYS A 38 2.74 3.55 2.29
CA LYS A 38 1.70 3.04 3.18
C LYS A 38 0.40 3.83 3.00
N GLY A 39 -0.71 3.12 2.88
CA GLY A 39 -2.04 3.69 2.65
C GLY A 39 -2.40 3.91 1.17
N SER A 40 -1.47 3.75 0.25
CA SER A 40 -1.76 3.83 -1.19
C SER A 40 -2.71 2.70 -1.63
N ILE A 41 -3.62 3.01 -2.53
CA ILE A 41 -4.65 2.09 -3.03
C ILE A 41 -4.41 1.81 -4.51
N PHE A 42 -4.43 0.54 -4.89
CA PHE A 42 -4.20 0.09 -6.25
C PHE A 42 -5.26 -0.90 -6.72
N LYS A 43 -5.56 -0.87 -8.00
CA LYS A 43 -6.19 -1.99 -8.68
C LYS A 43 -5.10 -2.99 -9.04
N ALA A 44 -5.19 -4.17 -8.49
CA ALA A 44 -4.17 -5.18 -8.58
C ALA A 44 -4.70 -6.47 -9.21
N LYS A 45 -3.80 -7.33 -9.62
CA LYS A 45 -4.11 -8.62 -10.23
C LYS A 45 -3.47 -9.74 -9.43
N VAL A 46 -4.25 -10.74 -9.09
CA VAL A 46 -3.76 -11.91 -8.36
C VAL A 46 -2.82 -12.71 -9.24
N SER A 47 -1.59 -12.86 -8.81
CA SER A 47 -0.58 -13.67 -9.51
C SER A 47 -0.66 -15.12 -9.12
N ARG A 48 -0.84 -15.40 -7.83
CA ARG A 48 -0.85 -16.75 -7.28
C ARG A 48 -1.55 -16.77 -5.92
N VAL A 49 -2.31 -17.81 -5.65
CA VAL A 49 -2.89 -18.07 -4.34
C VAL A 49 -2.15 -19.24 -3.71
N GLU A 50 -1.55 -19.01 -2.53
CA GLU A 50 -0.82 -20.01 -1.75
C GLU A 50 -1.62 -20.38 -0.50
N THR A 51 -2.37 -21.45 -0.58
CA THR A 51 -3.20 -21.90 0.55
C THR A 51 -2.38 -22.35 1.74
N SER A 52 -1.18 -22.89 1.52
CA SER A 52 -0.26 -23.29 2.60
C SER A 52 0.25 -22.12 3.44
N LEU A 53 0.30 -20.92 2.87
CA LEU A 53 0.68 -19.68 3.54
C LEU A 53 -0.51 -18.84 3.98
N ASP A 54 -1.72 -19.27 3.67
CA ASP A 54 -2.95 -18.52 3.88
C ASP A 54 -2.88 -17.11 3.29
N ALA A 55 -2.32 -17.02 2.08
CA ALA A 55 -2.02 -15.75 1.42
C ALA A 55 -2.08 -15.85 -0.09
N ALA A 56 -2.18 -14.70 -0.73
CA ALA A 56 -2.04 -14.53 -2.17
C ALA A 56 -0.89 -13.59 -2.48
N PHE A 57 -0.24 -13.80 -3.62
CA PHE A 57 0.71 -12.86 -4.20
C PHE A 57 0.02 -12.06 -5.29
N VAL A 58 0.20 -10.76 -5.27
CA VAL A 58 -0.58 -9.83 -6.07
C VAL A 58 0.35 -8.86 -6.79
N PHE A 59 0.13 -8.68 -8.09
CA PHE A 59 0.82 -7.66 -8.88
C PHE A 59 0.03 -6.34 -8.82
N TYR A 60 0.65 -5.31 -8.30
CA TYR A 60 0.04 -3.98 -8.13
C TYR A 60 0.82 -2.85 -8.79
N GLY A 61 1.78 -3.17 -9.65
CA GLY A 61 2.57 -2.23 -10.43
C GLY A 61 4.02 -2.05 -9.95
N ALA A 62 4.41 -2.65 -8.83
CA ALA A 62 5.78 -2.64 -8.35
C ALA A 62 6.59 -3.80 -8.94
N GLU A 63 7.92 -3.74 -8.86
CA GLU A 63 8.80 -4.84 -9.29
C GLU A 63 8.53 -6.14 -8.54
N ARG A 64 8.26 -6.03 -7.25
CA ARG A 64 7.93 -7.17 -6.40
C ARG A 64 6.44 -7.29 -6.24
N HIS A 65 5.95 -8.51 -6.27
CA HIS A 65 4.57 -8.80 -5.94
C HIS A 65 4.30 -8.50 -4.46
N GLY A 66 3.12 -7.97 -4.18
CA GLY A 66 2.67 -7.76 -2.81
C GLY A 66 2.15 -9.04 -2.18
N PHE A 67 2.19 -9.08 -0.86
CA PHE A 67 1.69 -10.18 -0.04
C PHE A 67 0.33 -9.80 0.54
N LEU A 68 -0.70 -10.55 0.17
CA LEU A 68 -2.08 -10.34 0.63
C LEU A 68 -2.52 -11.54 1.48
N PRO A 69 -2.52 -11.42 2.82
CA PRO A 69 -3.08 -12.46 3.67
C PRO A 69 -4.57 -12.68 3.36
N LEU A 70 -5.01 -13.92 3.28
CA LEU A 70 -6.41 -14.23 2.99
C LEU A 70 -7.37 -13.68 4.07
N LYS A 71 -6.91 -13.56 5.30
CA LYS A 71 -7.67 -12.91 6.40
C LYS A 71 -7.95 -11.42 6.17
N GLU A 72 -7.19 -10.78 5.28
CA GLU A 72 -7.37 -9.37 4.90
C GLU A 72 -8.34 -9.19 3.73
N LEU A 73 -8.96 -10.27 3.25
CA LEU A 73 -10.04 -10.21 2.27
C LEU A 73 -11.36 -9.86 2.95
N THR A 74 -12.23 -9.20 2.19
CA THR A 74 -13.62 -8.97 2.59
C THR A 74 -14.46 -10.25 2.44
N ASP A 75 -15.63 -10.28 3.06
CA ASP A 75 -16.50 -11.45 3.02
C ASP A 75 -16.96 -11.84 1.60
N ASP A 76 -16.95 -10.90 0.68
CA ASP A 76 -17.32 -11.12 -0.73
C ASP A 76 -16.44 -12.16 -1.44
N PHE A 77 -15.23 -12.40 -0.94
CA PHE A 77 -14.29 -13.38 -1.48
C PHE A 77 -14.44 -14.78 -0.87
N TYR A 78 -15.44 -14.96 -0.02
CA TYR A 78 -15.68 -16.25 0.63
C TYR A 78 -17.04 -16.80 0.26
N GLU A 79 -17.07 -18.09 0.01
CA GLU A 79 -18.28 -18.86 -0.22
C GLU A 79 -18.34 -20.02 0.77
N LYS A 80 -19.51 -20.60 0.95
CA LYS A 80 -19.67 -21.84 1.69
C LYS A 80 -19.66 -23.00 0.71
N ASP A 81 -18.87 -24.01 1.00
CA ASP A 81 -18.90 -25.26 0.27
C ASP A 81 -20.16 -26.09 0.63
N ASP A 82 -20.31 -27.24 0.00
CA ASP A 82 -21.44 -28.14 0.21
C ASP A 82 -21.54 -28.65 1.65
N GLU A 83 -20.44 -28.59 2.41
CA GLU A 83 -20.37 -28.96 3.82
C GLU A 83 -20.61 -27.76 4.75
N GLY A 84 -20.82 -26.55 4.18
CA GLY A 84 -21.02 -25.32 4.93
C GLY A 84 -19.73 -24.67 5.43
N LYS A 85 -18.56 -25.17 5.01
CA LYS A 85 -17.26 -24.61 5.35
C LYS A 85 -16.96 -23.38 4.51
N ARG A 86 -16.42 -22.35 5.14
CA ARG A 86 -16.02 -21.11 4.46
C ARG A 86 -14.76 -21.34 3.62
N VAL A 87 -14.87 -21.13 2.33
CA VAL A 87 -13.79 -21.30 1.34
C VAL A 87 -13.56 -20.01 0.58
N CYS A 88 -12.30 -19.64 0.40
CA CYS A 88 -11.92 -18.49 -0.39
C CYS A 88 -12.08 -18.82 -1.88
N ASN A 89 -12.77 -17.96 -2.63
CA ASN A 89 -12.96 -18.11 -4.08
C ASN A 89 -12.01 -17.29 -4.94
N LEU A 90 -11.01 -16.66 -4.33
CA LEU A 90 -10.01 -15.88 -5.06
C LEU A 90 -9.17 -16.81 -5.95
N LYS A 91 -9.00 -16.42 -7.21
CA LYS A 91 -8.28 -17.20 -8.23
C LYS A 91 -7.17 -16.36 -8.87
N GLU A 92 -6.22 -17.05 -9.51
CA GLU A 92 -5.22 -16.39 -10.36
C GLU A 92 -5.91 -15.53 -11.44
N ASN A 93 -5.29 -14.40 -11.73
CA ASN A 93 -5.76 -13.39 -12.67
C ASN A 93 -7.01 -12.60 -12.24
N ASP A 94 -7.58 -12.86 -11.08
CA ASP A 94 -8.63 -12.00 -10.54
C ASP A 94 -8.11 -10.59 -10.28
N GLU A 95 -8.93 -9.60 -10.57
CA GLU A 95 -8.65 -8.21 -10.25
C GLU A 95 -9.22 -7.87 -8.87
N ILE A 96 -8.43 -7.17 -8.09
CA ILE A 96 -8.80 -6.80 -6.72
C ILE A 96 -8.25 -5.42 -6.38
N ILE A 97 -9.00 -4.65 -5.61
CA ILE A 97 -8.53 -3.39 -5.06
C ILE A 97 -7.84 -3.65 -3.74
N VAL A 98 -6.60 -3.19 -3.63
CA VAL A 98 -5.76 -3.41 -2.46
C VAL A 98 -5.19 -2.12 -1.93
N GLN A 99 -4.93 -2.09 -0.63
CA GLN A 99 -4.27 -0.98 0.06
C GLN A 99 -2.97 -1.46 0.69
N VAL A 100 -1.94 -0.64 0.59
CA VAL A 100 -0.64 -0.95 1.19
C VAL A 100 -0.70 -0.74 2.70
N LEU A 101 -0.49 -1.83 3.46
CA LEU A 101 -0.37 -1.78 4.93
C LEU A 101 1.06 -1.52 5.38
N LYS A 102 2.02 -2.13 4.70
CA LYS A 102 3.46 -1.96 4.95
C LYS A 102 4.19 -1.88 3.63
N GLU A 103 5.10 -0.94 3.53
CA GLU A 103 5.96 -0.77 2.36
C GLU A 103 6.93 -1.95 2.20
N GLU A 104 7.48 -2.11 1.00
CA GLU A 104 8.54 -3.08 0.74
C GLU A 104 9.74 -2.85 1.66
N ARG A 105 10.32 -3.94 2.15
CA ARG A 105 11.53 -3.91 2.98
C ARG A 105 12.51 -4.96 2.52
N GLY A 106 13.74 -4.54 2.21
CA GLY A 106 14.80 -5.46 1.81
C GLY A 106 14.34 -6.37 0.67
N THR A 107 14.26 -7.67 0.93
CA THR A 107 13.80 -8.69 -0.04
C THR A 107 12.31 -8.98 0.02
N LYS A 108 11.59 -8.42 1.01
CA LYS A 108 10.15 -8.66 1.18
C LYS A 108 9.33 -7.66 0.39
N GLY A 109 8.29 -8.15 -0.30
CA GLY A 109 7.28 -7.31 -0.94
C GLY A 109 6.39 -6.59 0.07
N ALA A 110 5.61 -5.63 -0.41
CA ALA A 110 4.67 -4.89 0.42
C ALA A 110 3.59 -5.80 1.00
N ALA A 111 3.15 -5.50 2.22
CA ALA A 111 1.98 -6.13 2.82
C ALA A 111 0.71 -5.36 2.39
N LEU A 112 -0.26 -6.09 1.87
CA LEU A 112 -1.49 -5.55 1.30
C LEU A 112 -2.72 -6.00 2.07
N SER A 113 -3.81 -5.24 1.93
CA SER A 113 -5.13 -5.60 2.44
C SER A 113 -6.20 -5.25 1.40
N ALA A 114 -7.25 -6.04 1.32
CA ALA A 114 -8.46 -5.70 0.57
C ALA A 114 -9.49 -4.95 1.43
N GLN A 115 -9.26 -4.85 2.73
CA GLN A 115 -10.07 -4.04 3.64
C GLN A 115 -9.54 -2.60 3.61
N LEU A 116 -10.24 -1.75 2.86
CA LEU A 116 -9.80 -0.38 2.64
C LEU A 116 -10.09 0.51 3.85
N SER A 117 -9.16 1.40 4.14
CA SER A 117 -9.30 2.42 5.17
C SER A 117 -8.88 3.77 4.62
N LEU A 118 -9.75 4.77 4.75
CA LEU A 118 -9.47 6.15 4.37
C LEU A 118 -9.50 7.02 5.62
N SER A 119 -8.32 7.54 5.99
CA SER A 119 -8.17 8.30 7.23
C SER A 119 -8.60 7.49 8.45
N LEU A 120 -9.62 7.92 9.16
CA LEU A 120 -10.19 7.23 10.33
C LEU A 120 -11.42 6.38 10.00
N ILE A 121 -11.76 6.22 8.72
CA ILE A 121 -12.96 5.51 8.27
C ILE A 121 -12.57 4.23 7.54
N HIS A 122 -13.14 3.12 7.97
CA HIS A 122 -13.12 1.86 7.23
C HIS A 122 -14.29 1.81 6.24
N ILE A 123 -13.98 1.35 5.05
CA ILE A 123 -14.94 1.19 3.97
C ILE A 123 -15.23 -0.30 3.75
#